data_16afb9362d14f2777543b2474a934f1c
#
_entry.id   16afb9362d14f2777543b2474a934f1c
#
_cell.length_a   1.000
_cell.length_b   1.000
_cell.length_c   1.000
_cell.angle_alpha   90.00
_cell.angle_beta   90.00
_cell.angle_gamma   90.00
#
_symmetry.space_group_name_H-M   'P 1'
#
loop_
_entity.id
_entity.type
_entity.pdbx_description
1 polymer ?
#
loop_
_entity_poly.entity_id
_entity_poly.type
_entity_poly.pdbx_seq_one_letter_code
_entity_poly.pdbx_strand_id
1 'polypeptide(L)'
;MIDHTISLRSVHDGRDVRLTAAQEAELGRAIRGAEREAREAVAGWDQAESILRRRPTRAERTRGGAIQRLEESIEALDQAAQQLNADPEMRADVRRARGAWQKSEHLRWQLAMSGIRIARGEARKLTCSLMSEEDLVQEGFIGLLRAASRFDPDRGIRFSTYARWWVRAQMTRSIETKGRMVRLPGGAVEQLRNLRRAAERFDIDGIEYETNDLATEVGIEETRAKFLLAIGGVVSSSQEDEDGHKLEDRFEAEVDGEQVEHATESRRLFVRVADVFDDMLDEREKFIINRHYGLHGEDEHNMATIARELGLSRERVRQIERRALRRLRTAI
;
A
#
# COMPACT_ATOMS: atom_id res chain seq x y z
N MET A 1 16.12 -26.89 38.39
CA MET A 1 16.43 -26.30 37.09
C MET A 1 15.62 -27.08 36.06
N ILE A 2 14.42 -26.60 35.77
CA ILE A 2 13.51 -27.21 34.79
C ILE A 2 13.81 -26.50 33.50
N ASP A 3 14.23 -27.30 32.54
CA ASP A 3 14.61 -26.85 31.18
C ASP A 3 13.34 -26.39 30.42
N HIS A 4 13.02 -25.09 30.53
CA HIS A 4 11.82 -24.47 29.96
C HIS A 4 12.02 -24.01 28.52
N THR A 5 12.91 -24.64 27.82
CA THR A 5 12.97 -24.47 26.36
C THR A 5 11.83 -25.26 25.75
N ILE A 6 10.63 -24.64 25.62
CA ILE A 6 9.63 -25.17 24.70
C ILE A 6 10.36 -25.29 23.37
N SER A 7 10.60 -26.51 22.95
CA SER A 7 11.47 -26.84 21.84
C SER A 7 10.96 -26.10 20.60
N LEU A 8 11.71 -25.09 20.15
CA LEU A 8 11.48 -24.31 18.93
C LEU A 8 11.32 -25.18 17.68
N ARG A 9 11.78 -26.43 17.72
CA ARG A 9 11.63 -27.41 16.65
C ARG A 9 10.20 -27.84 16.39
N SER A 10 9.30 -27.85 17.38
CA SER A 10 7.89 -28.25 17.18
C SER A 10 7.03 -27.20 16.48
N VAL A 11 7.43 -25.94 16.48
CA VAL A 11 6.70 -24.85 15.81
C VAL A 11 7.07 -24.78 14.33
N HIS A 12 8.27 -25.19 13.94
CA HIS A 12 8.71 -25.25 12.53
C HIS A 12 8.09 -26.42 11.76
N ASP A 13 7.61 -27.45 12.48
CA ASP A 13 7.08 -28.70 11.89
C ASP A 13 5.61 -28.61 11.47
N GLY A 14 5.01 -27.42 11.43
CA GLY A 14 3.62 -27.21 10.99
C GLY A 14 2.56 -27.82 11.91
N ARG A 15 2.95 -28.38 13.07
CA ARG A 15 2.01 -28.94 14.04
C ARG A 15 1.38 -27.83 14.87
N ASP A 16 0.05 -27.79 14.88
CA ASP A 16 -0.75 -26.90 15.70
C ASP A 16 -0.46 -27.12 17.19
N VAL A 17 0.45 -26.34 17.77
CA VAL A 17 0.79 -26.43 19.21
C VAL A 17 -0.33 -25.79 20.03
N ARG A 18 -1.05 -26.62 20.78
CA ARG A 18 -2.04 -26.13 21.75
C ARG A 18 -1.37 -25.83 23.08
N LEU A 19 -1.46 -24.58 23.51
CA LEU A 19 -1.01 -24.19 24.83
C LEU A 19 -2.08 -24.45 25.88
N THR A 20 -1.66 -24.87 27.06
CA THR A 20 -2.51 -24.90 28.26
C THR A 20 -2.72 -23.47 28.81
N ALA A 21 -3.73 -23.28 29.65
CA ALA A 21 -3.97 -21.98 30.29
C ALA A 21 -2.75 -21.46 31.08
N ALA A 22 -2.03 -22.38 31.75
CA ALA A 22 -0.81 -22.06 32.48
C ALA A 22 0.29 -21.58 31.55
N GLN A 23 0.51 -22.25 30.41
CA GLN A 23 1.51 -21.87 29.40
C GLN A 23 1.18 -20.54 28.72
N GLU A 24 -0.10 -20.28 28.42
CA GLU A 24 -0.55 -18.98 27.91
C GLU A 24 -0.23 -17.83 28.88
N ALA A 25 -0.49 -18.07 30.17
CA ALA A 25 -0.21 -17.09 31.23
C ALA A 25 1.30 -16.89 31.46
N GLU A 26 2.08 -17.97 31.42
CA GLU A 26 3.54 -17.92 31.53
C GLU A 26 4.16 -17.12 30.36
N LEU A 27 3.77 -17.42 29.11
CA LEU A 27 4.19 -16.64 27.94
C LEU A 27 3.80 -15.17 28.06
N GLY A 28 2.59 -14.89 28.49
CA GLY A 28 2.12 -13.51 28.68
C GLY A 28 2.94 -12.75 29.73
N ARG A 29 3.33 -13.40 30.85
CA ARG A 29 4.21 -12.81 31.86
C ARG A 29 5.65 -12.64 31.34
N ALA A 30 6.16 -13.61 30.58
CA ALA A 30 7.48 -13.53 29.97
C ALA A 30 7.56 -12.37 28.95
N ILE A 31 6.53 -12.15 28.14
CA ILE A 31 6.42 -10.98 27.23
C ILE A 31 6.52 -9.68 28.04
N ARG A 32 5.74 -9.55 29.11
CA ARG A 32 5.77 -8.35 29.95
C ARG A 32 7.11 -8.16 30.67
N GLY A 33 7.76 -9.25 31.07
CA GLY A 33 9.10 -9.22 31.67
C GLY A 33 10.13 -8.66 30.69
N ALA A 34 10.14 -9.15 29.46
CA ALA A 34 11.05 -8.67 28.41
C ALA A 34 10.75 -7.21 28.01
N GLU A 35 9.48 -6.79 27.92
CA GLU A 35 9.12 -5.39 27.69
C GLU A 35 9.58 -4.47 28.82
N ARG A 36 9.53 -4.94 30.08
CA ARG A 36 10.02 -4.20 31.22
C ARG A 36 11.55 -4.07 31.21
N GLU A 37 12.25 -5.16 30.92
CA GLU A 37 13.70 -5.18 30.78
C GLU A 37 14.17 -4.21 29.68
N ALA A 38 13.49 -4.19 28.53
CA ALA A 38 13.77 -3.25 27.44
C ALA A 38 13.55 -1.79 27.90
N ARG A 39 12.47 -1.52 28.63
CA ARG A 39 12.17 -0.18 29.16
C ARG A 39 13.19 0.27 30.20
N GLU A 40 13.62 -0.60 31.10
CA GLU A 40 14.64 -0.31 32.11
C GLU A 40 15.99 0.01 31.45
N ALA A 41 16.33 -0.69 30.36
CA ALA A 41 17.58 -0.46 29.64
C ALA A 41 17.63 0.89 28.92
N VAL A 42 16.47 1.47 28.51
CA VAL A 42 16.43 2.79 27.88
C VAL A 42 16.14 3.93 28.87
N ALA A 43 15.78 3.59 30.12
CA ALA A 43 15.50 4.59 31.13
C ALA A 43 16.81 5.32 31.55
N GLY A 44 16.71 6.64 31.73
CA GLY A 44 17.86 7.47 32.10
C GLY A 44 18.56 8.13 30.90
N TRP A 45 18.24 7.77 29.69
CA TRP A 45 18.76 8.43 28.49
C TRP A 45 17.77 9.47 27.96
N ASP A 46 18.19 10.74 27.85
CA ASP A 46 17.32 11.86 27.46
C ASP A 46 16.57 11.62 26.15
N GLN A 47 17.21 10.98 25.16
CA GLN A 47 16.62 10.68 23.86
C GLN A 47 15.40 9.76 23.98
N ALA A 48 15.51 8.72 24.83
CA ALA A 48 14.42 7.77 25.07
C ALA A 48 13.37 8.36 26.03
N GLU A 49 13.82 9.07 27.09
CA GLU A 49 12.91 9.67 28.07
C GLU A 49 12.01 10.75 27.46
N SER A 50 12.49 11.53 26.52
CA SER A 50 11.69 12.53 25.80
C SER A 50 10.47 11.90 25.14
N ILE A 51 10.59 10.70 24.58
CA ILE A 51 9.52 9.93 23.94
C ILE A 51 8.61 9.27 24.98
N LEU A 52 9.21 8.62 26.01
CA LEU A 52 8.45 7.90 27.03
C LEU A 52 7.64 8.82 27.94
N ARG A 53 8.14 10.02 28.25
CA ARG A 53 7.45 11.04 29.09
C ARG A 53 6.50 11.93 28.31
N ARG A 54 6.55 11.94 26.97
CA ARG A 54 5.61 12.70 26.14
C ARG A 54 4.18 12.33 26.51
N ARG A 55 3.31 13.36 26.64
CA ARG A 55 1.88 13.13 26.91
C ARG A 55 1.27 12.28 25.79
N PRO A 56 0.73 11.10 26.10
CA PRO A 56 0.20 10.21 25.09
C PRO A 56 -1.05 10.80 24.43
N THR A 57 -1.17 10.66 23.13
CA THR A 57 -2.40 10.94 22.37
C THR A 57 -3.51 9.95 22.78
N ARG A 58 -4.75 10.23 22.39
CA ARG A 58 -5.88 9.32 22.69
C ARG A 58 -5.65 7.89 22.18
N ALA A 59 -5.03 7.74 21.01
CA ALA A 59 -4.70 6.44 20.41
C ALA A 59 -3.58 5.73 21.19
N GLU A 60 -2.59 6.46 21.68
CA GLU A 60 -1.43 5.94 22.39
C GLU A 60 -1.72 5.59 23.87
N ARG A 61 -2.87 5.96 24.42
CA ARG A 61 -3.28 5.59 25.80
C ARG A 61 -3.58 4.10 25.96
N THR A 62 -3.60 3.34 24.86
CA THR A 62 -3.75 1.89 24.88
C THR A 62 -2.40 1.20 25.13
N ARG A 63 -2.44 -0.06 25.59
CA ARG A 63 -1.21 -0.87 25.73
C ARG A 63 -0.43 -0.97 24.42
N GLY A 64 -1.10 -1.09 23.27
CA GLY A 64 -0.46 -1.09 21.95
C GLY A 64 0.32 0.20 21.68
N GLY A 65 -0.23 1.36 22.03
CA GLY A 65 0.49 2.63 21.92
C GLY A 65 1.67 2.77 22.90
N ALA A 66 1.57 2.15 24.09
CA ALA A 66 2.71 2.11 25.02
C ALA A 66 3.86 1.24 24.49
N ILE A 67 3.55 0.14 23.80
CA ILE A 67 4.52 -0.74 23.13
C ILE A 67 5.19 0.03 21.96
N GLN A 68 4.42 0.70 21.13
CA GLN A 68 4.95 1.51 20.03
C GLN A 68 5.90 2.61 20.52
N ARG A 69 5.54 3.33 21.59
CA ARG A 69 6.44 4.34 22.17
C ARG A 69 7.74 3.75 22.73
N LEU A 70 7.68 2.52 23.27
CA LEU A 70 8.89 1.83 23.73
C LEU A 70 9.80 1.49 22.54
N GLU A 71 9.23 1.03 21.43
CA GLU A 71 9.94 0.75 20.18
C GLU A 71 10.59 2.03 19.64
N GLU A 72 9.82 3.12 19.49
CA GLU A 72 10.33 4.43 19.08
C GLU A 72 11.47 4.93 19.99
N SER A 73 11.39 4.68 21.31
CA SER A 73 12.45 5.07 22.26
C SER A 73 13.73 4.25 22.10
N ILE A 74 13.61 2.95 21.79
CA ILE A 74 14.76 2.09 21.50
C ILE A 74 15.43 2.51 20.20
N GLU A 75 14.65 2.82 19.16
CA GLU A 75 15.16 3.29 17.87
C GLU A 75 15.88 4.65 18.00
N ALA A 76 15.30 5.59 18.74
CA ALA A 76 15.91 6.91 18.96
C ALA A 76 17.26 6.78 19.72
N LEU A 77 17.31 5.91 20.73
CA LEU A 77 18.54 5.65 21.48
C LEU A 77 19.59 4.93 20.62
N ASP A 78 19.16 4.03 19.74
CA ASP A 78 20.07 3.35 18.80
C ASP A 78 20.68 4.32 17.78
N GLN A 79 19.88 5.23 17.22
CA GLN A 79 20.36 6.26 16.33
C GLN A 79 21.41 7.16 17.02
N ALA A 80 21.18 7.51 18.28
CA ALA A 80 22.15 8.26 19.07
C ALA A 80 23.44 7.46 19.34
N ALA A 81 23.33 6.17 19.60
CA ALA A 81 24.47 5.27 19.86
C ALA A 81 25.35 5.00 18.62
N GLN A 82 24.84 5.25 17.42
CA GLN A 82 25.58 5.15 16.16
C GLN A 82 26.49 6.36 15.88
N GLN A 83 26.34 7.46 16.61
CA GLN A 83 27.22 8.62 16.46
C GLN A 83 28.65 8.30 16.88
N LEU A 84 29.64 8.98 16.25
CA LEU A 84 31.07 8.66 16.38
C LEU A 84 31.57 8.71 17.83
N ASN A 85 31.00 9.60 18.66
CA ASN A 85 31.39 9.85 20.06
C ASN A 85 30.35 9.34 21.07
N ALA A 86 29.54 8.36 20.71
CA ALA A 86 28.53 7.82 21.62
C ALA A 86 29.17 7.11 22.81
N ASP A 87 28.58 7.30 23.99
CA ASP A 87 28.99 6.69 25.25
C ASP A 87 29.00 5.14 25.13
N PRO A 88 30.08 4.45 25.57
CA PRO A 88 30.12 2.99 25.61
C PRO A 88 28.97 2.37 26.41
N GLU A 89 28.52 3.03 27.49
CA GLU A 89 27.38 2.58 28.30
C GLU A 89 26.08 2.65 27.49
N MET A 90 25.87 3.73 26.75
CA MET A 90 24.71 3.87 25.83
C MET A 90 24.66 2.70 24.85
N ARG A 91 25.79 2.35 24.24
CA ARG A 91 25.87 1.22 23.30
C ARG A 91 25.57 -0.12 23.95
N ALA A 92 25.97 -0.30 25.21
CA ALA A 92 25.65 -1.51 25.99
C ALA A 92 24.15 -1.58 26.30
N ASP A 93 23.54 -0.47 26.70
CA ASP A 93 22.12 -0.37 27.02
C ASP A 93 21.24 -0.57 25.80
N VAL A 94 21.63 -0.01 24.65
CA VAL A 94 20.95 -0.27 23.37
C VAL A 94 20.97 -1.75 23.01
N ARG A 95 22.11 -2.43 23.14
CA ARG A 95 22.19 -3.88 22.88
C ARG A 95 21.29 -4.67 23.82
N ARG A 96 21.24 -4.30 25.11
CA ARG A 96 20.37 -4.93 26.11
C ARG A 96 18.89 -4.69 25.79
N ALA A 97 18.52 -3.45 25.48
CA ALA A 97 17.15 -3.07 25.11
C ALA A 97 16.68 -3.82 23.85
N ARG A 98 17.51 -3.86 22.81
CA ARG A 98 17.21 -4.60 21.57
C ARG A 98 17.08 -6.11 21.80
N GLY A 99 17.98 -6.70 22.58
CA GLY A 99 17.88 -8.13 22.92
C GLY A 99 16.60 -8.46 23.67
N ALA A 100 16.22 -7.65 24.67
CA ALA A 100 14.98 -7.81 25.41
C ALA A 100 13.75 -7.57 24.50
N TRP A 101 13.80 -6.58 23.61
CA TRP A 101 12.75 -6.30 22.66
C TRP A 101 12.52 -7.47 21.68
N GLN A 102 13.59 -7.96 21.03
CA GLN A 102 13.53 -9.12 20.14
C GLN A 102 12.99 -10.36 20.84
N LYS A 103 13.39 -10.58 22.10
CA LYS A 103 12.83 -11.65 22.92
C LYS A 103 11.32 -11.47 23.12
N SER A 104 10.85 -10.25 23.39
CA SER A 104 9.41 -9.99 23.54
C SER A 104 8.63 -10.21 22.25
N GLU A 105 9.20 -9.82 21.11
CA GLU A 105 8.59 -10.04 19.78
C GLU A 105 8.49 -11.53 19.46
N HIS A 106 9.55 -12.28 19.71
CA HIS A 106 9.55 -13.72 19.50
C HIS A 106 8.51 -14.44 20.37
N LEU A 107 8.38 -14.07 21.64
CA LEU A 107 7.36 -14.62 22.54
C LEU A 107 5.94 -14.23 22.10
N ARG A 108 5.72 -13.00 21.64
CA ARG A 108 4.45 -12.56 21.06
C ARG A 108 4.08 -13.38 19.81
N TRP A 109 5.07 -13.63 18.97
CA TRP A 109 4.89 -14.49 17.79
C TRP A 109 4.52 -15.92 18.18
N GLN A 110 5.19 -16.52 19.16
CA GLN A 110 4.86 -17.86 19.69
C GLN A 110 3.43 -17.92 20.22
N LEU A 111 3.01 -16.92 21.01
CA LEU A 111 1.64 -16.85 21.53
C LEU A 111 0.61 -16.69 20.38
N ALA A 112 0.90 -15.88 19.38
CA ALA A 112 0.04 -15.71 18.20
C ALA A 112 -0.08 -17.01 17.40
N MET A 113 1.04 -17.70 17.15
CA MET A 113 1.05 -18.98 16.41
C MET A 113 0.23 -20.06 17.11
N SER A 114 0.21 -20.09 18.44
CA SER A 114 -0.66 -21.04 19.18
C SER A 114 -2.15 -20.83 18.89
N GLY A 115 -2.52 -19.62 18.42
CA GLY A 115 -3.88 -19.23 18.07
C GLY A 115 -4.26 -19.43 16.59
N ILE A 116 -3.38 -19.92 15.73
CA ILE A 116 -3.61 -19.98 14.28
C ILE A 116 -4.88 -20.75 13.89
N ARG A 117 -5.25 -21.77 14.69
CA ARG A 117 -6.49 -22.52 14.50
C ARG A 117 -7.74 -21.67 14.66
N ILE A 118 -7.68 -20.64 15.50
CA ILE A 118 -8.78 -19.69 15.68
C ILE A 118 -8.95 -18.88 14.39
N ALA A 119 -7.83 -18.41 13.81
CA ALA A 119 -7.85 -17.69 12.55
C ALA A 119 -8.44 -18.55 11.42
N ARG A 120 -7.99 -19.81 11.25
CA ARG A 120 -8.56 -20.74 10.27
C ARG A 120 -10.05 -20.98 10.50
N GLY A 121 -10.46 -21.17 11.76
CA GLY A 121 -11.88 -21.43 12.11
C GLY A 121 -12.78 -20.21 11.86
N GLU A 122 -12.29 -18.99 12.06
CA GLU A 122 -13.06 -17.77 11.75
C GLU A 122 -13.00 -17.42 10.26
N ALA A 123 -11.88 -17.69 9.55
CA ALA A 123 -11.75 -17.50 8.12
C ALA A 123 -12.79 -18.30 7.33
N ARG A 124 -12.97 -19.59 7.64
CA ARG A 124 -13.98 -20.45 7.00
C ARG A 124 -15.40 -19.91 7.11
N LYS A 125 -15.72 -19.18 8.21
CA LYS A 125 -17.03 -18.58 8.42
C LYS A 125 -17.23 -17.27 7.68
N LEU A 126 -16.11 -16.60 7.35
CA LEU A 126 -16.10 -15.28 6.73
C LEU A 126 -15.69 -15.31 5.26
N THR A 127 -15.29 -16.48 4.74
CA THR A 127 -14.95 -16.66 3.32
C THR A 127 -16.08 -16.19 2.43
N CYS A 128 -15.77 -15.35 1.47
CA CYS A 128 -16.71 -14.76 0.54
C CYS A 128 -16.04 -14.54 -0.83
N SER A 129 -16.83 -14.17 -1.83
CA SER A 129 -16.34 -13.87 -3.18
C SER A 129 -15.32 -12.71 -3.24
N LEU A 130 -15.22 -11.91 -2.18
CA LEU A 130 -14.34 -10.75 -2.11
C LEU A 130 -12.94 -11.08 -1.56
N MET A 131 -12.76 -12.19 -0.84
CA MET A 131 -11.49 -12.54 -0.19
C MET A 131 -11.40 -14.06 0.05
N SER A 132 -10.28 -14.67 -0.32
CA SER A 132 -10.03 -16.09 -0.16
C SER A 132 -9.87 -16.50 1.31
N GLU A 133 -10.01 -17.81 1.62
CA GLU A 133 -9.77 -18.34 2.97
C GLU A 133 -8.32 -18.07 3.41
N GLU A 134 -7.36 -18.26 2.50
CA GLU A 134 -5.93 -18.05 2.77
C GLU A 134 -5.64 -16.60 3.15
N ASP A 135 -6.17 -15.64 2.39
CA ASP A 135 -5.99 -14.21 2.67
C ASP A 135 -6.61 -13.83 4.02
N LEU A 136 -7.80 -14.36 4.31
CA LEU A 136 -8.44 -14.15 5.60
C LEU A 136 -7.63 -14.74 6.76
N VAL A 137 -6.99 -15.90 6.58
CA VAL A 137 -6.10 -16.49 7.59
C VAL A 137 -4.89 -15.57 7.84
N GLN A 138 -4.28 -15.00 6.79
CA GLN A 138 -3.18 -14.03 6.95
C GLN A 138 -3.62 -12.78 7.70
N GLU A 139 -4.76 -12.22 7.34
CA GLU A 139 -5.33 -11.07 8.06
C GLU A 139 -5.67 -11.42 9.51
N GLY A 140 -6.19 -12.63 9.73
CA GLY A 140 -6.46 -13.16 11.07
C GLY A 140 -5.19 -13.30 11.91
N PHE A 141 -4.06 -13.67 11.29
CA PHE A 141 -2.79 -13.73 11.96
C PHE A 141 -2.31 -12.34 12.44
N ILE A 142 -2.54 -11.29 11.65
CA ILE A 142 -2.31 -9.90 12.11
C ILE A 142 -3.17 -9.58 13.33
N GLY A 143 -4.43 -10.06 13.35
CA GLY A 143 -5.31 -9.96 14.50
C GLY A 143 -4.77 -10.69 15.73
N LEU A 144 -4.18 -11.88 15.56
CA LEU A 144 -3.55 -12.66 16.63
C LEU A 144 -2.32 -11.93 17.22
N LEU A 145 -1.47 -11.33 16.38
CA LEU A 145 -0.32 -10.53 16.83
C LEU A 145 -0.76 -9.32 17.66
N ARG A 146 -1.83 -8.63 17.23
CA ARG A 146 -2.43 -7.53 17.99
C ARG A 146 -3.00 -8.00 19.33
N ALA A 147 -3.63 -9.17 19.35
CA ALA A 147 -4.14 -9.77 20.56
C ALA A 147 -2.99 -10.14 21.52
N ALA A 148 -1.92 -10.76 21.01
CA ALA A 148 -0.74 -11.15 21.81
C ALA A 148 -0.06 -9.94 22.44
N SER A 149 0.06 -8.83 21.71
CA SER A 149 0.61 -7.58 22.24
C SER A 149 -0.23 -6.97 23.38
N ARG A 150 -1.55 -7.23 23.40
CA ARG A 150 -2.47 -6.63 24.38
C ARG A 150 -2.94 -7.61 25.45
N PHE A 151 -2.59 -8.87 25.32
CA PHE A 151 -3.03 -9.91 26.24
C PHE A 151 -2.57 -9.65 27.67
N ASP A 152 -3.51 -9.82 28.60
CA ASP A 152 -3.28 -9.70 30.04
C ASP A 152 -3.49 -11.07 30.70
N PRO A 153 -2.39 -11.77 31.08
CA PRO A 153 -2.47 -13.09 31.68
C PRO A 153 -3.12 -13.07 33.07
N ASP A 154 -3.06 -11.93 33.78
CA ASP A 154 -3.51 -11.84 35.16
C ASP A 154 -5.04 -11.63 35.27
N ARG A 155 -5.74 -11.43 34.14
CA ARG A 155 -7.20 -11.34 34.09
C ARG A 155 -7.93 -12.68 34.14
N GLY A 156 -7.21 -13.80 34.16
CA GLY A 156 -7.81 -15.14 34.24
C GLY A 156 -8.56 -15.60 32.97
N ILE A 157 -8.50 -14.84 31.87
CA ILE A 157 -9.16 -15.16 30.62
C ILE A 157 -8.17 -15.88 29.70
N ARG A 158 -8.62 -16.97 29.04
CA ARG A 158 -7.81 -17.69 28.04
C ARG A 158 -7.45 -16.78 26.86
N PHE A 159 -6.22 -16.91 26.38
CA PHE A 159 -5.78 -16.19 25.17
C PHE A 159 -6.71 -16.47 23.98
N SER A 160 -7.11 -17.72 23.79
CA SER A 160 -8.02 -18.12 22.71
C SER A 160 -9.35 -17.37 22.71
N THR A 161 -9.93 -17.10 23.88
CA THR A 161 -11.18 -16.34 24.02
C THR A 161 -10.97 -14.86 23.67
N TYR A 162 -9.89 -14.27 24.17
CA TYR A 162 -9.54 -12.88 23.91
C TYR A 162 -9.16 -12.65 22.44
N ALA A 163 -8.36 -13.53 21.86
CA ALA A 163 -7.85 -13.41 20.49
C ALA A 163 -8.96 -13.53 19.43
N ARG A 164 -9.99 -14.34 19.66
CA ARG A 164 -11.08 -14.53 18.71
C ARG A 164 -11.76 -13.23 18.31
N TRP A 165 -11.94 -12.32 19.24
CA TRP A 165 -12.52 -11.01 18.94
C TRP A 165 -11.63 -10.18 18.02
N TRP A 166 -10.30 -10.16 18.28
CA TRP A 166 -9.33 -9.43 17.46
C TRP A 166 -9.21 -9.99 16.05
N VAL A 167 -9.19 -11.32 15.95
CA VAL A 167 -9.15 -12.03 14.67
C VAL A 167 -10.37 -11.65 13.83
N ARG A 168 -11.57 -11.79 14.39
CA ARG A 168 -12.81 -11.48 13.68
C ARG A 168 -12.88 -9.99 13.27
N ALA A 169 -12.56 -9.10 14.18
CA ALA A 169 -12.54 -7.66 13.88
C ALA A 169 -11.53 -7.31 12.76
N GLN A 170 -10.34 -7.92 12.79
CA GLN A 170 -9.34 -7.69 11.75
C GLN A 170 -9.79 -8.22 10.40
N MET A 171 -10.31 -9.46 10.33
CA MET A 171 -10.80 -10.06 9.08
C MET A 171 -11.96 -9.24 8.49
N THR A 172 -12.96 -8.89 9.31
CA THR A 172 -14.09 -8.07 8.84
C THR A 172 -13.60 -6.73 8.27
N ARG A 173 -12.70 -6.06 8.98
CA ARG A 173 -12.10 -4.80 8.51
C ARG A 173 -11.31 -4.99 7.21
N SER A 174 -10.64 -6.12 7.05
CA SER A 174 -9.87 -6.41 5.84
C SER A 174 -10.78 -6.63 4.64
N ILE A 175 -11.86 -7.39 4.79
CA ILE A 175 -12.90 -7.56 3.75
C ILE A 175 -13.45 -6.19 3.32
N GLU A 176 -13.74 -5.30 4.26
CA GLU A 176 -14.30 -3.98 3.98
C GLU A 176 -13.31 -3.05 3.26
N THR A 177 -12.01 -3.16 3.57
CA THR A 177 -11.00 -2.22 3.07
C THR A 177 -10.20 -2.73 1.88
N LYS A 178 -10.00 -4.05 1.76
CA LYS A 178 -9.13 -4.70 0.78
C LYS A 178 -9.89 -5.65 -0.16
N GLY A 179 -11.09 -6.11 0.22
CA GLY A 179 -11.82 -7.12 -0.53
C GLY A 179 -12.37 -6.64 -1.88
N ARG A 180 -12.40 -5.34 -2.15
CA ARG A 180 -12.88 -4.78 -3.40
C ARG A 180 -11.76 -4.09 -4.16
N MET A 181 -11.71 -4.26 -5.49
CA MET A 181 -10.79 -3.54 -6.37
C MET A 181 -10.98 -2.02 -6.25
N VAL A 182 -12.24 -1.55 -6.27
CA VAL A 182 -12.58 -0.16 -5.97
C VAL A 182 -13.12 -0.10 -4.55
N ARG A 183 -12.37 0.53 -3.65
CA ARG A 183 -12.72 0.65 -2.23
C ARG A 183 -13.99 1.48 -2.03
N LEU A 184 -14.90 0.97 -1.20
CA LEU A 184 -16.08 1.70 -0.74
C LEU A 184 -15.82 2.34 0.63
N PRO A 185 -16.37 3.54 0.90
CA PRO A 185 -16.41 4.10 2.24
C PRO A 185 -17.13 3.18 3.23
N GLY A 186 -16.68 3.12 4.49
CA GLY A 186 -17.24 2.22 5.50
C GLY A 186 -18.77 2.35 5.68
N GLY A 187 -19.31 3.57 5.67
CA GLY A 187 -20.75 3.79 5.72
C GLY A 187 -21.52 3.20 4.53
N ALA A 188 -20.93 3.23 3.32
CA ALA A 188 -21.54 2.60 2.14
C ALA A 188 -21.53 1.06 2.25
N VAL A 189 -20.45 0.48 2.79
CA VAL A 189 -20.35 -0.96 3.04
C VAL A 189 -21.41 -1.40 4.06
N GLU A 190 -21.59 -0.63 5.12
CA GLU A 190 -22.61 -0.91 6.15
C GLU A 190 -24.02 -0.82 5.59
N GLN A 191 -24.34 0.24 4.83
CA GLN A 191 -25.62 0.39 4.14
C GLN A 191 -25.89 -0.77 3.19
N LEU A 192 -24.93 -1.17 2.36
CA LEU A 192 -25.06 -2.30 1.45
C LEU A 192 -25.28 -3.63 2.19
N ARG A 193 -24.60 -3.83 3.32
CA ARG A 193 -24.79 -5.01 4.16
C ARG A 193 -26.21 -5.04 4.75
N ASN A 194 -26.72 -3.90 5.20
CA ASN A 194 -28.06 -3.79 5.76
C ASN A 194 -29.14 -4.03 4.68
N LEU A 195 -28.93 -3.48 3.46
CA LEU A 195 -29.83 -3.75 2.32
C LEU A 195 -29.88 -5.25 1.99
N ARG A 196 -28.74 -5.93 1.91
CA ARG A 196 -28.71 -7.38 1.64
C ARG A 196 -29.39 -8.20 2.74
N ARG A 197 -29.20 -7.82 4.00
CA ARG A 197 -29.89 -8.49 5.13
C ARG A 197 -31.40 -8.24 5.12
N ALA A 198 -31.85 -7.07 4.69
CA ALA A 198 -33.27 -6.80 4.52
C ALA A 198 -33.85 -7.65 3.40
N ALA A 199 -33.16 -7.74 2.25
CA ALA A 199 -33.56 -8.60 1.14
C ALA A 199 -33.64 -10.08 1.57
N GLU A 200 -32.61 -10.61 2.24
CA GLU A 200 -32.60 -11.98 2.77
C GLU A 200 -33.79 -12.25 3.74
N ARG A 201 -34.16 -11.27 4.54
CA ARG A 201 -35.37 -11.41 5.44
C ARG A 201 -36.66 -11.48 4.64
N PHE A 202 -36.86 -10.59 3.67
CA PHE A 202 -38.04 -10.60 2.83
C PHE A 202 -38.15 -11.90 2.00
N ASP A 203 -37.02 -12.40 1.48
CA ASP A 203 -36.96 -13.68 0.78
C ASP A 203 -37.36 -14.86 1.68
N ILE A 204 -36.88 -14.89 2.94
CA ILE A 204 -37.26 -15.93 3.94
C ILE A 204 -38.73 -15.87 4.29
N ASP A 205 -39.28 -14.66 4.46
CA ASP A 205 -40.64 -14.41 4.80
C ASP A 205 -41.60 -14.58 3.61
N GLY A 206 -41.12 -14.80 2.39
CA GLY A 206 -41.87 -14.94 1.17
C GLY A 206 -42.60 -13.66 0.74
N ILE A 207 -42.06 -12.51 1.12
CA ILE A 207 -42.61 -11.19 0.83
C ILE A 207 -41.96 -10.68 -0.48
N GLU A 208 -42.78 -10.39 -1.49
CA GLU A 208 -42.31 -9.67 -2.67
C GLU A 208 -41.93 -8.23 -2.29
N TYR A 209 -40.76 -7.75 -2.70
CA TYR A 209 -40.27 -6.43 -2.36
C TYR A 209 -39.67 -5.72 -3.56
N GLU A 210 -39.74 -4.40 -3.57
CA GLU A 210 -39.04 -3.52 -4.48
C GLU A 210 -37.86 -2.83 -3.78
N THR A 211 -37.00 -2.18 -4.55
CA THR A 211 -35.85 -1.44 -3.98
C THR A 211 -36.28 -0.36 -2.98
N ASN A 212 -37.45 0.23 -3.18
CA ASN A 212 -38.01 1.24 -2.28
C ASN A 212 -38.33 0.66 -0.89
N ASP A 213 -38.82 -0.58 -0.83
CA ASP A 213 -39.14 -1.25 0.44
C ASP A 213 -37.87 -1.52 1.23
N LEU A 214 -36.81 -1.99 0.54
CA LEU A 214 -35.49 -2.16 1.13
C LEU A 214 -34.91 -0.84 1.62
N ALA A 215 -35.05 0.23 0.84
CA ALA A 215 -34.57 1.56 1.20
C ALA A 215 -35.27 2.09 2.46
N THR A 216 -36.60 1.90 2.54
CA THR A 216 -37.41 2.30 3.68
C THR A 216 -37.03 1.52 4.94
N GLU A 217 -36.87 0.19 4.85
CA GLU A 217 -36.45 -0.68 5.97
C GLU A 217 -35.06 -0.27 6.52
N VAL A 218 -34.13 0.13 5.66
CA VAL A 218 -32.77 0.54 6.06
C VAL A 218 -32.69 2.03 6.43
N GLY A 219 -33.69 2.83 6.07
CA GLY A 219 -33.74 4.28 6.36
C GLY A 219 -32.81 5.10 5.46
N ILE A 220 -32.73 4.76 4.17
CA ILE A 220 -31.94 5.48 3.16
C ILE A 220 -32.82 5.86 1.97
N GLU A 221 -32.33 6.80 1.14
CA GLU A 221 -33.05 7.17 -0.08
C GLU A 221 -33.03 6.03 -1.12
N GLU A 222 -34.12 5.88 -1.87
CA GLU A 222 -34.26 4.88 -2.93
C GLU A 222 -33.16 4.98 -3.98
N THR A 223 -32.80 6.20 -4.42
CA THR A 223 -31.72 6.46 -5.36
C THR A 223 -30.38 5.94 -4.85
N ARG A 224 -30.14 6.11 -3.55
CA ARG A 224 -28.94 5.60 -2.87
C ARG A 224 -28.96 4.08 -2.78
N ALA A 225 -30.09 3.46 -2.47
CA ALA A 225 -30.25 2.02 -2.43
C ALA A 225 -30.01 1.38 -3.82
N LYS A 226 -30.61 1.93 -4.89
CA LYS A 226 -30.39 1.51 -6.27
C LYS A 226 -28.91 1.57 -6.64
N PHE A 227 -28.23 2.68 -6.34
CA PHE A 227 -26.79 2.83 -6.59
C PHE A 227 -25.96 1.77 -5.87
N LEU A 228 -26.22 1.55 -4.58
CA LEU A 228 -25.47 0.58 -3.77
C LEU A 228 -25.69 -0.87 -4.25
N LEU A 229 -26.92 -1.23 -4.62
CA LEU A 229 -27.24 -2.55 -5.15
C LEU A 229 -26.67 -2.77 -6.56
N ALA A 230 -26.57 -1.71 -7.37
CA ALA A 230 -25.95 -1.76 -8.69
C ALA A 230 -24.43 -1.91 -8.65
N ILE A 231 -23.79 -1.64 -7.49
CA ILE A 231 -22.35 -1.90 -7.31
C ILE A 231 -22.13 -3.43 -7.29
N GLY A 232 -22.03 -3.99 -8.48
CA GLY A 232 -21.82 -5.41 -8.71
C GLY A 232 -20.46 -5.92 -8.22
N GLY A 233 -20.23 -7.20 -8.42
CA GLY A 233 -18.89 -7.80 -8.33
C GLY A 233 -18.00 -7.35 -9.49
N VAL A 234 -16.71 -7.57 -9.34
CA VAL A 234 -15.74 -7.43 -10.43
C VAL A 234 -15.97 -8.60 -11.40
N VAL A 235 -16.09 -8.29 -12.69
CA VAL A 235 -16.12 -9.29 -13.76
C VAL A 235 -14.70 -9.40 -14.31
N SER A 236 -14.20 -10.61 -14.52
CA SER A 236 -12.88 -10.82 -15.14
C SER A 236 -12.95 -10.44 -16.63
N SER A 237 -11.96 -9.71 -17.11
CA SER A 237 -11.85 -9.42 -18.56
C SER A 237 -11.66 -10.69 -19.40
N SER A 238 -11.06 -11.71 -18.80
CA SER A 238 -10.86 -13.02 -19.42
C SER A 238 -12.06 -13.97 -19.27
N GLN A 239 -13.19 -13.49 -18.73
CA GLN A 239 -14.40 -14.29 -18.65
C GLN A 239 -14.96 -14.49 -20.06
N GLU A 240 -15.17 -15.77 -20.41
CA GLU A 240 -15.79 -16.16 -21.67
C GLU A 240 -17.32 -16.01 -21.58
N ASP A 241 -17.94 -15.54 -22.64
CA ASP A 241 -19.38 -15.54 -22.82
C ASP A 241 -19.89 -16.92 -23.28
N GLU A 242 -21.19 -17.05 -23.52
CA GLU A 242 -21.83 -18.29 -23.98
C GLU A 242 -21.29 -18.74 -25.35
N ASP A 243 -20.76 -17.82 -26.16
CA ASP A 243 -20.18 -18.06 -27.48
C ASP A 243 -18.67 -18.32 -27.44
N GLY A 244 -18.05 -18.32 -26.27
CA GLY A 244 -16.61 -18.58 -26.05
C GLY A 244 -15.70 -17.37 -26.34
N HIS A 245 -16.27 -16.17 -26.51
CA HIS A 245 -15.49 -14.95 -26.67
C HIS A 245 -15.16 -14.34 -25.30
N LYS A 246 -13.94 -13.86 -25.13
CA LYS A 246 -13.54 -13.17 -23.92
C LYS A 246 -14.07 -11.74 -23.91
N LEU A 247 -14.40 -11.24 -22.72
CA LEU A 247 -14.86 -9.87 -22.54
C LEU A 247 -13.81 -8.84 -23.01
N GLU A 248 -12.53 -9.17 -22.87
CA GLU A 248 -11.41 -8.32 -23.32
C GLU A 248 -11.38 -8.14 -24.86
N ASP A 249 -11.84 -9.12 -25.63
CA ASP A 249 -11.88 -9.04 -27.09
C ASP A 249 -12.95 -8.06 -27.59
N ARG A 250 -13.89 -7.66 -26.73
CA ARG A 250 -14.94 -6.67 -27.06
C ARG A 250 -14.52 -5.22 -26.80
N PHE A 251 -13.42 -5.01 -26.08
CA PHE A 251 -12.89 -3.67 -25.90
C PHE A 251 -12.12 -3.26 -27.13
N GLU A 252 -12.72 -2.41 -27.95
CA GLU A 252 -11.97 -1.72 -28.99
C GLU A 252 -10.91 -0.85 -28.34
N ALA A 253 -9.66 -0.97 -28.78
CA ALA A 253 -8.65 0.02 -28.44
C ALA A 253 -9.16 1.36 -29.01
N GLU A 254 -9.34 2.35 -28.18
CA GLU A 254 -9.45 3.73 -28.65
C GLU A 254 -8.11 4.09 -29.33
N VAL A 255 -7.97 3.61 -30.56
CA VAL A 255 -6.95 4.14 -31.45
C VAL A 255 -7.45 5.53 -31.81
N ASP A 256 -6.88 6.53 -31.16
CA ASP A 256 -7.15 7.92 -31.48
C ASP A 256 -6.71 8.12 -32.95
N GLY A 257 -7.68 7.98 -33.86
CA GLY A 257 -7.44 8.10 -35.30
C GLY A 257 -6.76 9.42 -35.64
N GLU A 258 -7.06 10.48 -34.89
CA GLU A 258 -6.40 11.77 -34.99
C GLU A 258 -4.88 11.67 -34.66
N GLN A 259 -4.47 10.87 -33.68
CA GLN A 259 -3.03 10.71 -33.36
C GLN A 259 -2.28 9.97 -34.47
N VAL A 260 -2.90 8.99 -35.12
CA VAL A 260 -2.30 8.25 -36.25
C VAL A 260 -2.25 9.14 -37.48
N GLU A 261 -3.29 9.91 -37.75
CA GLU A 261 -3.33 10.88 -38.86
C GLU A 261 -2.29 12.00 -38.65
N HIS A 262 -2.24 12.59 -37.43
CA HIS A 262 -1.23 13.61 -37.10
C HIS A 262 0.20 13.08 -37.18
N ALA A 263 0.45 11.86 -36.71
CA ALA A 263 1.79 11.24 -36.82
C ALA A 263 2.17 10.98 -38.28
N THR A 264 1.20 10.57 -39.11
CA THR A 264 1.41 10.30 -40.55
C THR A 264 1.61 11.60 -41.32
N GLU A 265 0.81 12.63 -41.06
CA GLU A 265 0.96 13.96 -41.66
C GLU A 265 2.28 14.62 -41.26
N SER A 266 2.64 14.57 -39.95
CA SER A 266 3.91 15.08 -39.46
C SER A 266 5.09 14.39 -40.13
N ARG A 267 5.02 13.08 -40.33
CA ARG A 267 6.06 12.31 -41.02
C ARG A 267 6.15 12.66 -42.51
N ARG A 268 5.02 12.84 -43.19
CA ARG A 268 4.98 13.29 -44.60
C ARG A 268 5.54 14.71 -44.74
N LEU A 269 5.16 15.59 -43.83
CA LEU A 269 5.68 16.96 -43.77
C LEU A 269 7.19 16.97 -43.54
N PHE A 270 7.69 16.14 -42.64
CA PHE A 270 9.11 16.01 -42.34
C PHE A 270 9.92 15.54 -43.57
N VAL A 271 9.41 14.55 -44.31
CA VAL A 271 10.07 14.06 -45.53
C VAL A 271 10.08 15.18 -46.58
N ARG A 272 8.98 15.89 -46.82
CA ARG A 272 8.95 17.03 -47.72
C ARG A 272 9.89 18.15 -47.33
N VAL A 273 9.97 18.47 -46.04
CA VAL A 273 10.92 19.48 -45.54
C VAL A 273 12.36 19.03 -45.79
N ALA A 274 12.67 17.74 -45.58
CA ALA A 274 14.03 17.21 -45.82
C ALA A 274 14.43 17.29 -47.30
N ASP A 275 13.56 16.93 -48.21
CA ASP A 275 13.79 17.01 -49.67
C ASP A 275 14.05 18.45 -50.10
N VAL A 276 13.21 19.41 -49.65
CA VAL A 276 13.35 20.83 -49.98
C VAL A 276 14.56 21.49 -49.29
N PHE A 277 14.95 21.00 -48.13
CA PHE A 277 16.05 21.54 -47.33
C PHE A 277 17.38 21.48 -48.08
N ASP A 278 17.66 20.36 -48.74
CA ASP A 278 18.88 20.15 -49.45
C ASP A 278 18.97 20.89 -50.80
N ASP A 279 17.84 21.07 -51.49
CA ASP A 279 17.79 21.70 -52.79
C ASP A 279 17.73 23.24 -52.72
N MET A 280 17.06 23.79 -51.68
CA MET A 280 16.73 25.23 -51.63
C MET A 280 17.67 26.08 -50.78
N LEU A 281 18.46 25.48 -49.91
CA LEU A 281 19.31 26.22 -48.99
C LEU A 281 20.81 26.15 -49.37
N ASP A 282 21.46 27.29 -49.23
CA ASP A 282 22.91 27.37 -49.38
C ASP A 282 23.63 26.70 -48.21
N GLU A 283 24.86 26.20 -48.38
CA GLU A 283 25.63 25.54 -47.31
C GLU A 283 25.76 26.35 -46.00
N ARG A 284 25.78 27.68 -46.10
CA ARG A 284 25.79 28.56 -44.92
C ARG A 284 24.40 28.62 -44.22
N GLU A 285 23.36 28.61 -45.00
CA GLU A 285 21.96 28.57 -44.49
C GLU A 285 21.70 27.23 -43.83
N LYS A 286 22.09 26.10 -44.43
CA LYS A 286 22.04 24.75 -43.85
C LYS A 286 22.80 24.67 -42.54
N PHE A 287 24.02 25.13 -42.50
CA PHE A 287 24.86 25.11 -41.29
C PHE A 287 24.19 25.87 -40.13
N ILE A 288 23.66 27.06 -40.38
CA ILE A 288 23.02 27.88 -39.36
C ILE A 288 21.74 27.16 -38.79
N ILE A 289 20.91 26.58 -39.68
CA ILE A 289 19.69 25.91 -39.28
C ILE A 289 20.01 24.62 -38.53
N ASN A 290 20.94 23.79 -39.04
CA ASN A 290 21.35 22.55 -38.38
C ASN A 290 21.87 22.80 -36.96
N ARG A 291 22.75 23.78 -36.80
CA ARG A 291 23.33 24.14 -35.51
C ARG A 291 22.35 24.80 -34.56
N HIS A 292 21.39 25.57 -35.10
CA HIS A 292 20.42 26.29 -34.23
C HIS A 292 19.34 25.37 -33.71
N TYR A 293 18.85 24.47 -34.53
CA TYR A 293 17.75 23.56 -34.22
C TYR A 293 18.18 22.14 -33.85
N GLY A 294 19.49 21.88 -33.78
CA GLY A 294 20.00 20.55 -33.41
C GLY A 294 19.62 19.45 -34.41
N LEU A 295 19.55 19.76 -35.70
CA LEU A 295 19.21 18.78 -36.72
C LEU A 295 20.37 17.82 -36.99
N HIS A 296 20.06 16.60 -37.50
CA HIS A 296 21.06 15.54 -37.80
C HIS A 296 21.87 15.03 -36.60
N GLY A 297 21.33 15.18 -35.38
CA GLY A 297 21.94 14.67 -34.14
C GLY A 297 23.02 15.61 -33.55
N GLU A 298 23.09 16.85 -34.00
CA GLU A 298 23.93 17.88 -33.42
C GLU A 298 23.23 18.56 -32.21
N ASP A 299 24.01 19.12 -31.28
CA ASP A 299 23.52 19.87 -30.15
C ASP A 299 22.99 21.25 -30.57
N GLU A 300 21.90 21.69 -29.96
CA GLU A 300 21.35 23.05 -30.18
C GLU A 300 22.30 24.13 -29.71
N HIS A 301 22.60 25.05 -30.60
CA HIS A 301 23.48 26.17 -30.32
C HIS A 301 22.77 27.53 -30.40
N ASN A 302 23.13 28.45 -29.54
CA ASN A 302 22.58 29.79 -29.59
C ASN A 302 23.22 30.63 -30.73
N MET A 303 22.47 31.62 -31.22
CA MET A 303 22.88 32.49 -32.32
C MET A 303 24.26 33.18 -32.11
N ALA A 304 24.63 33.42 -30.83
CA ALA A 304 25.93 34.04 -30.51
C ALA A 304 27.10 33.09 -30.69
N THR A 305 26.89 31.80 -30.45
CA THR A 305 27.91 30.75 -30.68
C THR A 305 28.12 30.53 -32.18
N ILE A 306 27.02 30.38 -32.93
CA ILE A 306 27.04 30.22 -34.39
C ILE A 306 27.70 31.43 -35.06
N ALA A 307 27.41 32.64 -34.58
CA ALA A 307 28.06 33.86 -35.08
C ALA A 307 29.57 33.87 -34.89
N ARG A 308 30.08 33.39 -33.77
CA ARG A 308 31.52 33.23 -33.49
C ARG A 308 32.14 32.20 -34.41
N GLU A 309 31.51 31.08 -34.64
CA GLU A 309 32.00 30.01 -35.55
C GLU A 309 32.10 30.49 -37.00
N LEU A 310 31.15 31.29 -37.46
CA LEU A 310 31.11 31.82 -38.83
C LEU A 310 31.87 33.14 -39.04
N GLY A 311 32.40 33.76 -37.97
CA GLY A 311 33.03 35.06 -38.02
C GLY A 311 32.08 36.19 -38.40
N LEU A 312 30.80 36.07 -38.08
CA LEU A 312 29.74 37.03 -38.41
C LEU A 312 29.17 37.71 -37.15
N SER A 313 28.47 38.81 -37.36
CA SER A 313 27.65 39.38 -36.25
C SER A 313 26.42 38.56 -35.97
N ARG A 314 25.98 38.52 -34.69
CA ARG A 314 24.75 37.82 -34.24
C ARG A 314 23.54 38.24 -35.09
N GLU A 315 23.41 39.54 -35.41
CA GLU A 315 22.29 40.01 -36.22
C GLU A 315 22.35 39.53 -37.66
N ARG A 316 23.57 39.37 -38.19
CA ARG A 316 23.76 38.81 -39.57
C ARG A 316 23.34 37.35 -39.62
N VAL A 317 23.66 36.53 -38.62
CA VAL A 317 23.25 35.13 -38.53
C VAL A 317 21.71 35.07 -38.46
N ARG A 318 21.08 35.92 -37.66
CA ARG A 318 19.62 35.99 -37.55
C ARG A 318 18.94 36.44 -38.85
N GLN A 319 19.56 37.32 -39.64
CA GLN A 319 19.04 37.69 -40.95
C GLN A 319 19.12 36.52 -41.93
N ILE A 320 20.20 35.76 -41.93
CA ILE A 320 20.38 34.58 -42.80
C ILE A 320 19.33 33.51 -42.40
N GLU A 321 19.21 33.20 -41.13
CA GLU A 321 18.20 32.24 -40.61
C GLU A 321 16.77 32.64 -41.07
N ARG A 322 16.38 33.90 -40.85
CA ARG A 322 15.03 34.37 -41.25
C ARG A 322 14.82 34.31 -42.77
N ARG A 323 15.86 34.48 -43.52
CA ARG A 323 15.80 34.36 -44.98
C ARG A 323 15.62 32.89 -45.38
N ALA A 324 16.39 32.00 -44.82
CA ALA A 324 16.32 30.57 -45.03
C ALA A 324 14.95 30.00 -44.68
N LEU A 325 14.43 30.34 -43.49
CA LEU A 325 13.10 29.91 -43.02
C LEU A 325 11.97 30.44 -43.96
N ARG A 326 12.10 31.67 -44.49
CA ARG A 326 11.14 32.19 -45.48
C ARG A 326 11.18 31.40 -46.77
N ARG A 327 12.35 31.06 -47.28
CA ARG A 327 12.52 30.25 -48.51
C ARG A 327 11.87 28.86 -48.31
N LEU A 328 12.15 28.21 -47.20
CA LEU A 328 11.53 26.92 -46.87
C LEU A 328 10.02 27.01 -46.76
N ARG A 329 9.49 28.03 -46.08
CA ARG A 329 8.02 28.24 -45.92
C ARG A 329 7.29 28.50 -47.24
N THR A 330 7.99 29.00 -48.26
CA THR A 330 7.41 29.29 -49.57
C THR A 330 7.45 28.06 -50.51
N ALA A 331 8.26 27.06 -50.17
CA ALA A 331 8.48 25.86 -50.95
C ALA A 331 7.66 24.63 -50.43
N ILE A 332 7.17 24.71 -49.21
CA ILE A 332 6.30 23.72 -48.57
C ILE A 332 4.84 24.13 -48.73
#